data_4ddb3132baedd53a5e0f2e37513fdd39
#
_entry.id   4ddb3132baedd53a5e0f2e37513fdd39
#
_cell.length_a   1.000
_cell.length_b   1.000
_cell.length_c   1.000
_cell.angle_alpha   90.00
_cell.angle_beta   90.00
_cell.angle_gamma   90.00
#
_symmetry.space_group_name_H-M   'P 1'
#
loop_
_entity.id
_entity.type
_entity.pdbx_description
1 polymer ?
#
loop_
_entity_poly.entity_id
_entity_poly.type
_entity_poly.pdbx_seq_one_letter_code
_entity_poly.pdbx_strand_id
1 'polypeptide(L)'
;MGRLFGTDGARGVANSELTCELAMKIGRATAMVLTDSAHKRPRVLIGMDTRASSEMLESAISAGLCSVGADVLLLGVVPTPAVAFLVQKYKYDAGIMISASHNPCEYNGIKIFKSDGYKLPDALEEEIEAIILDETVIPPVKIGGDVGRVTTSEMPIFDYITHLCSTVDYRFNNMRIALDCANGSASITAPEFFMQMGAECDVLSNKPDGVNINDNCGSTHLENLQKYVVEHGLMAGFAFDGDADRLLAVDENGDVVDGDKIIAICAKDMKERGELDGDAAVVTVMSNMGFHKFCADNDIHCEITKVGDRYVLERMLEKGYAIGGEQSGHVIFLHHSTTGDGEVTAAQVLQTMKRTGKSLSELAKCMEVYPQVLKNVRVSNIGKVRFSSDEEIKKAIANAEAELGEDGRVLVRVSGTEPLVRVMLEGKDEKLIEKLCDEIAEVVRERLI
;
A
#
# COMPACT_ATOMS: atom_id res chain seq x y z
N MET A 1 -11.86 8.29 11.88
CA MET A 1 -12.17 7.95 10.48
C MET A 1 -13.10 9.02 9.96
N GLY A 2 -12.76 9.63 8.84
CA GLY A 2 -13.56 10.64 8.17
C GLY A 2 -14.91 10.11 7.69
N ARG A 3 -15.78 11.03 7.29
CA ARG A 3 -17.11 10.72 6.72
C ARG A 3 -17.03 10.33 5.24
N LEU A 4 -15.98 10.81 4.54
CA LEU A 4 -15.71 10.60 3.13
C LEU A 4 -14.36 9.90 2.92
N PHE A 5 -13.32 10.35 3.64
CA PHE A 5 -11.99 9.75 3.57
C PHE A 5 -11.83 8.60 4.57
N GLY A 6 -11.39 7.46 4.05
CA GLY A 6 -10.96 6.30 4.85
C GLY A 6 -9.47 6.37 5.19
N THR A 7 -8.86 5.24 5.53
CA THR A 7 -7.41 5.16 5.80
C THR A 7 -6.55 5.38 4.54
N ASP A 8 -7.13 5.24 3.34
CA ASP A 8 -6.41 5.33 2.07
C ASP A 8 -7.25 6.09 1.02
N GLY A 9 -7.66 7.31 1.35
CA GLY A 9 -8.43 8.20 0.49
C GLY A 9 -9.94 7.95 0.49
N ALA A 10 -10.66 8.65 -0.38
CA ALA A 10 -12.08 8.45 -0.62
C ALA A 10 -12.29 7.32 -1.62
N ARG A 11 -12.99 6.26 -1.24
CA ARG A 11 -13.22 5.07 -2.07
C ARG A 11 -14.70 4.74 -2.17
N GLY A 12 -15.09 4.14 -3.30
CA GLY A 12 -16.46 3.65 -3.51
C GLY A 12 -16.63 3.00 -4.88
N VAL A 13 -17.83 2.46 -5.11
CA VAL A 13 -18.24 2.00 -6.45
C VAL A 13 -18.31 3.21 -7.37
N ALA A 14 -17.52 3.19 -8.44
CA ALA A 14 -17.40 4.30 -9.37
C ALA A 14 -18.75 4.63 -10.02
N ASN A 15 -19.04 5.92 -10.18
CA ASN A 15 -20.28 6.47 -10.74
C ASN A 15 -21.58 6.08 -9.98
N SER A 16 -21.45 5.48 -8.80
CA SER A 16 -22.59 5.17 -7.92
C SER A 16 -22.39 5.81 -6.53
N GLU A 17 -21.27 5.53 -5.90
CA GLU A 17 -20.87 6.11 -4.60
C GLU A 17 -19.82 7.21 -4.81
N LEU A 18 -18.81 6.96 -5.65
CA LEU A 18 -17.80 7.93 -6.07
C LEU A 18 -18.23 8.53 -7.42
N THR A 19 -19.09 9.55 -7.37
CA THR A 19 -19.69 10.18 -8.57
C THR A 19 -18.81 11.30 -9.13
N CYS A 20 -19.09 11.73 -10.37
CA CYS A 20 -18.44 12.89 -10.98
C CYS A 20 -18.65 14.17 -10.17
N GLU A 21 -19.86 14.37 -9.62
CA GLU A 21 -20.16 15.54 -8.79
C GLU A 21 -19.31 15.57 -7.52
N LEU A 22 -19.15 14.41 -6.88
CA LEU A 22 -18.31 14.27 -5.70
C LEU A 22 -16.84 14.50 -6.04
N ALA A 23 -16.36 13.90 -7.12
CA ALA A 23 -14.98 14.07 -7.60
C ALA A 23 -14.67 15.56 -7.92
N MET A 24 -15.60 16.27 -8.57
CA MET A 24 -15.47 17.70 -8.82
C MET A 24 -15.42 18.52 -7.52
N LYS A 25 -16.26 18.17 -6.52
CA LYS A 25 -16.23 18.84 -5.21
C LYS A 25 -14.91 18.59 -4.49
N ILE A 26 -14.38 17.33 -4.54
CA ILE A 26 -13.06 16.98 -3.98
C ILE A 26 -11.98 17.85 -4.62
N GLY A 27 -11.95 17.96 -5.97
CA GLY A 27 -10.98 18.80 -6.66
C GLY A 27 -11.01 20.27 -6.19
N ARG A 28 -12.21 20.86 -6.07
CA ARG A 28 -12.36 22.24 -5.57
C ARG A 28 -11.82 22.40 -4.14
N ALA A 29 -12.24 21.53 -3.24
CA ALA A 29 -11.84 21.60 -1.84
C ALA A 29 -10.33 21.36 -1.67
N THR A 30 -9.74 20.42 -2.41
CA THR A 30 -8.29 20.16 -2.42
C THR A 30 -7.51 21.42 -2.79
N ALA A 31 -7.89 22.11 -3.88
CA ALA A 31 -7.20 23.34 -4.29
C ALA A 31 -7.32 24.44 -3.23
N MET A 32 -8.45 24.52 -2.52
CA MET A 32 -8.66 25.54 -1.48
C MET A 32 -7.84 25.29 -0.23
N VAL A 33 -7.74 24.02 0.19
CA VAL A 33 -7.10 23.65 1.46
C VAL A 33 -5.57 23.54 1.31
N LEU A 34 -5.09 23.06 0.16
CA LEU A 34 -3.67 22.74 -0.03
C LEU A 34 -2.85 23.78 -0.79
N THR A 35 -3.49 24.88 -1.21
CA THR A 35 -2.75 25.96 -1.87
C THR A 35 -1.89 26.72 -0.87
N ASP A 36 -0.59 26.78 -1.11
CA ASP A 36 0.26 27.73 -0.41
C ASP A 36 -0.17 29.17 -0.75
N SER A 37 -0.39 29.98 0.27
CA SER A 37 -0.73 31.41 0.13
C SER A 37 0.30 32.22 -0.68
N ALA A 38 1.51 31.68 -0.86
CA ALA A 38 2.56 32.26 -1.70
C ALA A 38 2.27 32.09 -3.21
N HIS A 39 1.45 31.14 -3.61
CA HIS A 39 1.12 30.89 -5.00
C HIS A 39 -0.14 31.64 -5.42
N LYS A 40 -0.03 32.45 -6.46
CA LYS A 40 -1.20 33.14 -7.05
C LYS A 40 -2.17 32.17 -7.75
N ARG A 41 -1.66 31.02 -8.21
CA ARG A 41 -2.41 29.94 -8.86
C ARG A 41 -1.98 28.60 -8.25
N PRO A 42 -2.91 27.82 -7.66
CA PRO A 42 -2.64 26.46 -7.24
C PRO A 42 -2.20 25.60 -8.42
N ARG A 43 -1.25 24.68 -8.19
CA ARG A 43 -0.82 23.73 -9.19
C ARG A 43 -0.99 22.32 -8.64
N VAL A 44 -1.76 21.50 -9.35
CA VAL A 44 -2.08 20.12 -8.93
C VAL A 44 -1.73 19.16 -10.04
N LEU A 45 -1.05 18.06 -9.72
CA LEU A 45 -0.84 16.98 -10.66
C LEU A 45 -1.81 15.83 -10.37
N ILE A 46 -2.23 15.11 -11.42
CA ILE A 46 -3.17 14.00 -11.33
C ILE A 46 -2.60 12.81 -12.06
N GLY A 47 -2.46 11.67 -11.36
CA GLY A 47 -2.19 10.37 -11.92
C GLY A 47 -3.38 9.44 -11.73
N MET A 48 -3.42 8.36 -12.50
CA MET A 48 -4.50 7.38 -12.42
C MET A 48 -4.00 5.97 -12.68
N ASP A 49 -4.79 4.97 -12.26
CA ASP A 49 -4.63 3.59 -12.70
C ASP A 49 -5.38 3.32 -14.02
N THR A 50 -5.40 2.07 -14.43
CA THR A 50 -5.92 1.63 -15.73
C THR A 50 -7.43 1.41 -15.78
N ARG A 51 -8.19 1.69 -14.72
CA ARG A 51 -9.65 1.48 -14.67
C ARG A 51 -10.37 2.38 -15.67
N ALA A 52 -11.37 1.86 -16.36
CA ALA A 52 -12.19 2.64 -17.28
C ALA A 52 -12.86 3.87 -16.63
N SER A 53 -13.15 3.80 -15.33
CA SER A 53 -13.72 4.92 -14.58
C SER A 53 -12.71 6.02 -14.23
N SER A 54 -11.40 5.75 -14.37
CA SER A 54 -10.35 6.71 -13.96
C SER A 54 -10.35 7.97 -14.83
N GLU A 55 -10.49 7.85 -16.15
CA GLU A 55 -10.57 9.00 -17.07
C GLU A 55 -11.79 9.90 -16.78
N MET A 56 -12.93 9.30 -16.45
CA MET A 56 -14.14 10.02 -16.08
C MET A 56 -13.93 10.84 -14.80
N LEU A 57 -13.33 10.23 -13.78
CA LEU A 57 -13.03 10.89 -12.50
C LEU A 57 -11.94 11.96 -12.66
N GLU A 58 -10.89 11.71 -13.46
CA GLU A 58 -9.85 12.68 -13.79
C GLU A 58 -10.43 13.93 -14.41
N SER A 59 -11.34 13.76 -15.39
CA SER A 59 -12.03 14.90 -16.04
C SER A 59 -12.86 15.71 -15.05
N ALA A 60 -13.57 15.04 -14.15
CA ALA A 60 -14.40 15.70 -13.14
C ALA A 60 -13.57 16.48 -12.11
N ILE A 61 -12.48 15.86 -11.59
CA ILE A 61 -11.55 16.49 -10.66
C ILE A 61 -10.88 17.70 -11.33
N SER A 62 -10.41 17.55 -12.58
CA SER A 62 -9.78 18.61 -13.35
C SER A 62 -10.72 19.81 -13.54
N ALA A 63 -11.98 19.56 -13.88
CA ALA A 63 -13.00 20.61 -14.00
C ALA A 63 -13.20 21.32 -12.65
N GLY A 64 -13.25 20.57 -11.55
CA GLY A 64 -13.34 21.13 -10.20
C GLY A 64 -12.17 22.05 -9.87
N LEU A 65 -10.94 21.58 -10.04
CA LEU A 65 -9.69 22.32 -9.82
C LEU A 65 -9.63 23.59 -10.66
N CYS A 66 -9.85 23.48 -11.98
CA CYS A 66 -9.81 24.62 -12.89
C CYS A 66 -10.86 25.67 -12.56
N SER A 67 -12.04 25.27 -12.07
CA SER A 67 -13.14 26.19 -11.73
C SER A 67 -12.78 27.14 -10.57
N VAL A 68 -11.84 26.79 -9.72
CA VAL A 68 -11.33 27.62 -8.62
C VAL A 68 -9.94 28.22 -8.92
N GLY A 69 -9.45 28.05 -10.15
CA GLY A 69 -8.25 28.69 -10.67
C GLY A 69 -6.96 27.88 -10.54
N ALA A 70 -7.05 26.60 -10.19
CA ALA A 70 -5.89 25.72 -10.13
C ALA A 70 -5.47 25.26 -11.54
N ASP A 71 -4.17 25.29 -11.83
CA ASP A 71 -3.60 24.67 -13.01
C ASP A 71 -3.34 23.18 -12.75
N VAL A 72 -3.64 22.33 -13.74
CA VAL A 72 -3.59 20.87 -13.64
C VAL A 72 -2.57 20.30 -14.62
N LEU A 73 -1.72 19.40 -14.13
CA LEU A 73 -0.86 18.54 -14.96
C LEU A 73 -1.39 17.11 -14.90
N LEU A 74 -1.83 16.57 -16.03
CA LEU A 74 -2.21 15.17 -16.14
C LEU A 74 -0.96 14.32 -16.42
N LEU A 75 -0.75 13.31 -15.58
CA LEU A 75 0.35 12.36 -15.68
C LEU A 75 -0.03 11.14 -16.52
N GLY A 76 -1.35 10.92 -16.74
CA GLY A 76 -1.87 9.67 -17.29
C GLY A 76 -1.77 8.51 -16.31
N VAL A 77 -1.57 7.30 -16.86
CA VAL A 77 -1.44 6.09 -16.05
C VAL A 77 -0.03 6.03 -15.45
N VAL A 78 0.03 6.10 -14.11
CA VAL A 78 1.27 6.04 -13.32
C VAL A 78 1.03 5.33 -11.99
N PRO A 79 2.06 4.72 -11.37
CA PRO A 79 1.99 4.22 -10.00
C PRO A 79 1.65 5.29 -8.96
N THR A 80 0.99 4.90 -7.87
CA THR A 80 0.74 5.78 -6.73
C THR A 80 2.02 6.45 -6.20
N PRO A 81 3.14 5.73 -5.98
CA PRO A 81 4.38 6.37 -5.53
C PRO A 81 4.97 7.36 -6.56
N ALA A 82 4.69 7.22 -7.85
CA ALA A 82 5.09 8.22 -8.83
C ALA A 82 4.43 9.58 -8.59
N VAL A 83 3.13 9.59 -8.22
CA VAL A 83 2.43 10.82 -7.85
C VAL A 83 3.09 11.48 -6.62
N ALA A 84 3.38 10.69 -5.58
CA ALA A 84 4.05 11.16 -4.37
C ALA A 84 5.46 11.74 -4.64
N PHE A 85 6.23 11.11 -5.52
CA PHE A 85 7.55 11.58 -5.91
C PHE A 85 7.47 12.85 -6.77
N LEU A 86 6.60 12.86 -7.78
CA LEU A 86 6.54 13.95 -8.76
C LEU A 86 5.97 15.25 -8.18
N VAL A 87 5.06 15.18 -7.19
CA VAL A 87 4.55 16.37 -6.52
C VAL A 87 5.69 17.16 -5.86
N GLN A 88 6.63 16.47 -5.23
CA GLN A 88 7.82 17.07 -4.62
C GLN A 88 8.80 17.58 -5.70
N LYS A 89 9.13 16.71 -6.67
CA LYS A 89 10.12 17.01 -7.71
C LYS A 89 9.73 18.26 -8.50
N TYR A 90 8.46 18.39 -8.85
CA TYR A 90 7.96 19.54 -9.62
C TYR A 90 7.49 20.72 -8.76
N LYS A 91 7.51 20.56 -7.43
CA LYS A 91 7.06 21.58 -6.46
C LYS A 91 5.63 22.01 -6.74
N TYR A 92 4.72 21.05 -6.90
CA TYR A 92 3.30 21.25 -6.99
C TYR A 92 2.67 21.36 -5.60
N ASP A 93 1.54 22.03 -5.48
CA ASP A 93 0.86 22.24 -4.21
C ASP A 93 0.17 20.98 -3.71
N ALA A 94 -0.31 20.14 -4.65
CA ALA A 94 -0.90 18.85 -4.37
C ALA A 94 -0.69 17.84 -5.51
N GLY A 95 -0.71 16.55 -5.16
CA GLY A 95 -0.83 15.43 -6.07
C GLY A 95 -2.11 14.66 -5.81
N ILE A 96 -2.78 14.21 -6.85
CA ILE A 96 -3.98 13.37 -6.74
C ILE A 96 -3.73 12.07 -7.50
N MET A 97 -4.00 10.94 -6.84
CA MET A 97 -4.01 9.62 -7.47
C MET A 97 -5.42 9.07 -7.51
N ILE A 98 -5.84 8.64 -8.69
CA ILE A 98 -7.15 8.03 -8.93
C ILE A 98 -6.95 6.52 -9.05
N SER A 99 -7.23 5.80 -7.98
CA SER A 99 -7.12 4.34 -7.89
C SER A 99 -7.83 3.78 -6.66
N ALA A 100 -8.30 2.54 -6.76
CA ALA A 100 -8.76 1.75 -5.63
C ALA A 100 -7.80 0.56 -5.31
N SER A 101 -6.51 0.68 -5.68
CA SER A 101 -5.46 -0.30 -5.38
C SER A 101 -5.84 -1.72 -5.87
N HIS A 102 -5.91 -2.69 -4.97
CA HIS A 102 -6.19 -4.09 -5.27
C HIS A 102 -7.69 -4.44 -5.44
N ASN A 103 -8.61 -3.47 -5.32
CA ASN A 103 -10.03 -3.72 -5.50
C ASN A 103 -10.37 -4.08 -6.96
N PRO A 104 -11.50 -4.79 -7.21
CA PRO A 104 -12.02 -5.02 -8.56
C PRO A 104 -12.31 -3.71 -9.33
N CYS A 105 -12.48 -3.83 -10.65
CA CYS A 105 -12.58 -2.67 -11.56
C CYS A 105 -13.80 -1.77 -11.33
N GLU A 106 -14.86 -2.25 -10.68
CA GLU A 106 -16.06 -1.48 -10.34
C GLU A 106 -15.79 -0.40 -9.29
N TYR A 107 -14.77 -0.60 -8.46
CA TYR A 107 -14.35 0.38 -7.46
C TYR A 107 -13.36 1.37 -8.03
N ASN A 108 -13.36 2.58 -7.48
CA ASN A 108 -12.28 3.55 -7.67
C ASN A 108 -12.06 4.34 -6.38
N GLY A 109 -11.00 5.16 -6.37
CA GLY A 109 -10.65 5.96 -5.21
C GLY A 109 -9.92 7.23 -5.60
N ILE A 110 -9.86 8.17 -4.67
CA ILE A 110 -9.14 9.44 -4.81
C ILE A 110 -8.24 9.58 -3.58
N LYS A 111 -6.92 9.47 -3.80
CA LYS A 111 -5.89 9.68 -2.79
C LYS A 111 -5.25 11.05 -3.04
N ILE A 112 -5.00 11.81 -1.97
CA ILE A 112 -4.43 13.16 -2.09
C ILE A 112 -3.09 13.20 -1.36
N PHE A 113 -2.10 13.78 -2.02
CA PHE A 113 -0.75 14.00 -1.51
C PHE A 113 -0.48 15.49 -1.38
N LYS A 114 0.17 15.89 -0.29
CA LYS A 114 0.67 17.25 -0.09
C LYS A 114 1.90 17.51 -0.96
N SER A 115 2.34 18.76 -0.99
CA SER A 115 3.54 19.21 -1.68
C SER A 115 4.84 18.49 -1.22
N ASP A 116 4.84 17.92 -0.03
CA ASP A 116 5.93 17.11 0.53
C ASP A 116 5.86 15.62 0.17
N GLY A 117 4.89 15.22 -0.66
CA GLY A 117 4.72 13.84 -1.14
C GLY A 117 4.09 12.88 -0.13
N TYR A 118 3.67 13.35 1.03
CA TYR A 118 2.95 12.54 2.01
C TYR A 118 1.44 12.62 1.81
N LYS A 119 0.72 11.55 2.16
CA LYS A 119 -0.74 11.55 2.24
C LYS A 119 -1.24 12.62 3.21
N LEU A 120 -2.48 13.07 3.05
CA LEU A 120 -3.05 14.08 3.93
C LEU A 120 -3.14 13.58 5.38
N PRO A 121 -2.83 14.44 6.37
CA PRO A 121 -3.20 14.21 7.76
C PRO A 121 -4.71 14.37 7.94
N ASP A 122 -5.29 13.66 8.96
CA ASP A 122 -6.75 13.68 9.25
C ASP A 122 -7.33 15.08 9.31
N ALA A 123 -6.61 16.03 9.90
CA ALA A 123 -7.09 17.42 10.04
C ALA A 123 -7.37 18.10 8.69
N LEU A 124 -6.54 17.84 7.67
CA LEU A 124 -6.76 18.40 6.33
C LEU A 124 -7.85 17.61 5.57
N GLU A 125 -7.95 16.30 5.77
CA GLU A 125 -9.07 15.51 5.23
C GLU A 125 -10.41 15.97 5.82
N GLU A 126 -10.49 16.20 7.13
CA GLU A 126 -11.67 16.75 7.80
C GLU A 126 -12.03 18.16 7.31
N GLU A 127 -11.05 19.00 7.01
CA GLU A 127 -11.29 20.33 6.44
C GLU A 127 -11.89 20.23 5.02
N ILE A 128 -11.36 19.33 4.19
CA ILE A 128 -11.90 19.05 2.85
C ILE A 128 -13.33 18.51 2.97
N GLU A 129 -13.58 17.55 3.88
CA GLU A 129 -14.91 17.01 4.13
C GLU A 129 -15.92 18.06 4.56
N ALA A 130 -15.52 18.99 5.43
CA ALA A 130 -16.38 20.06 5.90
C ALA A 130 -16.80 21.01 4.75
N ILE A 131 -15.90 21.28 3.82
CA ILE A 131 -16.22 22.07 2.61
C ILE A 131 -17.22 21.32 1.73
N ILE A 132 -17.06 20.00 1.56
CA ILE A 132 -17.85 19.19 0.64
C ILE A 132 -19.25 18.87 1.21
N LEU A 133 -19.30 18.43 2.48
CA LEU A 133 -20.47 17.82 3.11
C LEU A 133 -21.30 18.83 3.91
N ASP A 134 -20.64 19.78 4.56
CA ASP A 134 -21.30 20.76 5.43
C ASP A 134 -21.44 22.14 4.74
N GLU A 135 -20.89 22.27 3.52
CA GLU A 135 -20.91 23.50 2.72
C GLU A 135 -20.45 24.73 3.52
N THR A 136 -19.46 24.53 4.40
CA THR A 136 -18.94 25.56 5.31
C THR A 136 -18.36 26.76 4.58
N VAL A 137 -17.87 26.55 3.35
CA VAL A 137 -17.34 27.59 2.47
C VAL A 137 -17.82 27.35 1.05
N ILE A 138 -18.31 28.41 0.40
CA ILE A 138 -18.64 28.37 -1.03
C ILE A 138 -17.35 28.55 -1.83
N PRO A 139 -16.98 27.57 -2.70
CA PRO A 139 -15.76 27.67 -3.49
C PRO A 139 -15.76 28.93 -4.38
N PRO A 140 -14.70 29.76 -4.34
CA PRO A 140 -14.60 30.99 -5.09
C PRO A 140 -14.35 30.73 -6.58
N VAL A 141 -15.41 30.54 -7.36
CA VAL A 141 -15.28 30.27 -8.81
C VAL A 141 -14.56 31.42 -9.52
N LYS A 142 -13.71 31.06 -10.45
CA LYS A 142 -12.94 32.01 -11.27
C LYS A 142 -13.58 32.22 -12.63
N ILE A 143 -13.30 33.36 -13.27
CA ILE A 143 -13.83 33.71 -14.58
C ILE A 143 -12.72 34.20 -15.51
N GLY A 144 -12.95 34.10 -16.81
CA GLY A 144 -12.04 34.60 -17.83
C GLY A 144 -10.64 34.00 -17.74
N GLY A 145 -9.63 34.85 -17.68
CA GLY A 145 -8.22 34.43 -17.61
C GLY A 145 -7.77 33.82 -16.29
N ASP A 146 -8.60 33.87 -15.24
CA ASP A 146 -8.30 33.34 -13.92
C ASP A 146 -8.76 31.85 -13.75
N VAL A 147 -9.51 31.32 -14.72
CA VAL A 147 -9.81 29.90 -14.79
C VAL A 147 -8.51 29.11 -14.98
N GLY A 148 -8.34 28.02 -14.27
CA GLY A 148 -7.17 27.13 -14.38
C GLY A 148 -7.08 26.46 -15.74
N ARG A 149 -5.92 25.90 -16.04
CA ARG A 149 -5.64 25.20 -17.31
C ARG A 149 -5.22 23.76 -17.05
N VAL A 150 -5.60 22.88 -17.98
CA VAL A 150 -5.14 21.50 -18.00
C VAL A 150 -4.01 21.36 -19.02
N THR A 151 -2.94 20.71 -18.62
CA THR A 151 -1.79 20.36 -19.47
C THR A 151 -1.46 18.89 -19.32
N THR A 152 -0.83 18.31 -20.34
CA THR A 152 -0.34 16.91 -20.35
C THR A 152 1.15 16.90 -20.64
N SER A 153 1.88 15.90 -20.11
CA SER A 153 3.30 15.69 -20.42
C SER A 153 3.67 14.23 -20.21
N GLU A 154 4.52 13.69 -21.04
CA GLU A 154 5.10 12.34 -20.88
C GLU A 154 6.39 12.37 -20.04
N MET A 155 7.01 13.52 -19.86
CA MET A 155 8.26 13.66 -19.09
C MET A 155 8.20 13.11 -17.67
N PRO A 156 7.08 13.26 -16.93
CA PRO A 156 6.95 12.75 -15.58
C PRO A 156 7.23 11.25 -15.42
N ILE A 157 6.81 10.43 -16.39
CA ILE A 157 7.06 8.98 -16.39
C ILE A 157 8.56 8.69 -16.45
N PHE A 158 9.28 9.35 -17.35
CA PHE A 158 10.74 9.21 -17.46
C PHE A 158 11.47 9.70 -16.22
N ASP A 159 10.97 10.75 -15.58
CA ASP A 159 11.53 11.28 -14.35
C ASP A 159 11.36 10.32 -13.17
N TYR A 160 10.21 9.62 -13.10
CA TYR A 160 10.00 8.58 -12.09
C TYR A 160 10.87 7.34 -12.37
N ILE A 161 10.96 6.86 -13.62
CA ILE A 161 11.85 5.75 -14.00
C ILE A 161 13.31 6.10 -13.67
N THR A 162 13.73 7.34 -13.93
CA THR A 162 15.07 7.80 -13.57
C THR A 162 15.29 7.76 -12.06
N HIS A 163 14.28 8.15 -11.29
CA HIS A 163 14.32 8.02 -9.83
C HIS A 163 14.47 6.56 -9.41
N LEU A 164 13.65 5.65 -9.93
CA LEU A 164 13.76 4.21 -9.63
C LEU A 164 15.18 3.68 -9.91
N CYS A 165 15.77 4.04 -11.05
CA CYS A 165 17.14 3.66 -11.39
C CYS A 165 18.17 4.19 -10.36
N SER A 166 17.88 5.30 -9.69
CA SER A 166 18.77 5.89 -8.69
C SER A 166 18.66 5.27 -7.30
N THR A 167 17.68 4.39 -7.07
CA THR A 167 17.44 3.77 -5.76
C THR A 167 18.30 2.53 -5.50
N VAL A 168 19.05 2.07 -6.49
CA VAL A 168 19.89 0.86 -6.42
C VAL A 168 21.28 1.11 -6.99
N ASP A 169 22.28 0.44 -6.41
CA ASP A 169 23.69 0.55 -6.80
C ASP A 169 24.11 -0.46 -7.86
N TYR A 170 23.31 -1.49 -8.08
CA TYR A 170 23.67 -2.62 -8.94
C TYR A 170 22.82 -2.66 -10.20
N ARG A 171 23.46 -3.04 -11.33
CA ARG A 171 22.77 -3.45 -12.55
C ARG A 171 22.30 -4.90 -12.40
N PHE A 172 21.15 -5.22 -12.98
CA PHE A 172 20.52 -6.53 -12.90
C PHE A 172 20.85 -7.46 -14.08
N ASN A 173 22.00 -7.24 -14.73
CA ASN A 173 22.46 -8.07 -15.85
C ASN A 173 22.49 -9.55 -15.48
N ASN A 174 21.99 -10.41 -16.38
CA ASN A 174 21.85 -11.86 -16.21
C ASN A 174 20.85 -12.27 -15.10
N MET A 175 19.94 -11.38 -14.70
CA MET A 175 18.83 -11.74 -13.85
C MET A 175 17.57 -11.92 -14.71
N ARG A 176 17.04 -13.13 -14.73
CA ARG A 176 15.80 -13.48 -15.44
C ARG A 176 14.65 -13.51 -14.45
N ILE A 177 13.67 -12.64 -14.63
CA ILE A 177 12.56 -12.43 -13.70
C ILE A 177 11.23 -12.36 -14.44
N ALA A 178 10.13 -12.66 -13.72
CA ALA A 178 8.79 -12.35 -14.17
C ALA A 178 8.23 -11.12 -13.44
N LEU A 179 7.49 -10.28 -14.17
CA LEU A 179 6.76 -9.13 -13.62
C LEU A 179 5.27 -9.33 -13.91
N ASP A 180 4.46 -9.48 -12.88
CA ASP A 180 3.00 -9.44 -13.00
C ASP A 180 2.51 -8.04 -12.65
N CYS A 181 2.11 -7.29 -13.68
CA CYS A 181 1.71 -5.89 -13.57
C CYS A 181 0.23 -5.69 -13.19
N ALA A 182 -0.49 -6.75 -12.83
CA ALA A 182 -1.91 -6.70 -12.44
C ALA A 182 -2.84 -6.04 -13.47
N ASN A 183 -2.45 -5.90 -14.74
CA ASN A 183 -3.07 -5.02 -15.72
C ASN A 183 -3.28 -3.59 -15.19
N GLY A 184 -2.47 -3.17 -14.23
CA GLY A 184 -2.51 -1.90 -13.51
C GLY A 184 -1.43 -0.93 -13.99
N SER A 185 -1.14 0.05 -13.15
CA SER A 185 -0.22 1.16 -13.44
C SER A 185 1.24 0.73 -13.62
N ALA A 186 1.68 -0.36 -12.96
CA ALA A 186 3.01 -0.95 -13.17
C ALA A 186 3.26 -1.38 -14.61
N SER A 187 2.22 -1.61 -15.43
CA SER A 187 2.34 -1.96 -16.86
C SER A 187 3.14 -0.94 -17.67
N ILE A 188 3.17 0.31 -17.23
CA ILE A 188 3.83 1.42 -17.92
C ILE A 188 5.28 1.59 -17.47
N THR A 189 5.57 1.40 -16.19
CA THR A 189 6.86 1.78 -15.58
C THR A 189 7.77 0.59 -15.29
N ALA A 190 7.24 -0.51 -14.72
CA ALA A 190 8.05 -1.63 -14.27
C ALA A 190 8.86 -2.31 -15.40
N PRO A 191 8.30 -2.66 -16.58
CA PRO A 191 9.06 -3.28 -17.64
C PRO A 191 10.20 -2.40 -18.11
N GLU A 192 9.95 -1.10 -18.32
CA GLU A 192 10.95 -0.14 -18.79
C GLU A 192 12.08 0.02 -17.75
N PHE A 193 11.73 0.18 -16.48
CA PHE A 193 12.70 0.31 -15.39
C PHE A 193 13.63 -0.91 -15.29
N PHE A 194 13.08 -2.12 -15.17
CA PHE A 194 13.90 -3.32 -14.99
C PHE A 194 14.75 -3.65 -16.22
N MET A 195 14.23 -3.42 -17.44
CA MET A 195 15.01 -3.54 -18.68
C MET A 195 16.13 -2.51 -18.75
N GLN A 196 15.90 -1.25 -18.39
CA GLN A 196 16.95 -0.24 -18.30
C GLN A 196 18.05 -0.65 -17.31
N MET A 197 17.68 -1.30 -16.20
CA MET A 197 18.64 -1.84 -15.23
C MET A 197 19.33 -3.13 -15.70
N GLY A 198 18.97 -3.67 -16.86
CA GLY A 198 19.62 -4.82 -17.49
C GLY A 198 19.05 -6.18 -17.10
N ALA A 199 17.89 -6.25 -16.44
CA ALA A 199 17.17 -7.49 -16.21
C ALA A 199 16.54 -8.03 -17.50
N GLU A 200 16.44 -9.36 -17.60
CA GLU A 200 15.65 -10.04 -18.62
C GLU A 200 14.25 -10.31 -18.03
N CYS A 201 13.23 -9.59 -18.55
CA CYS A 201 11.90 -9.59 -17.96
C CYS A 201 10.89 -10.33 -18.83
N ASP A 202 10.22 -11.33 -18.26
CA ASP A 202 8.98 -11.87 -18.81
C ASP A 202 7.80 -11.09 -18.14
N VAL A 203 7.01 -10.37 -18.94
CA VAL A 203 5.98 -9.47 -18.42
C VAL A 203 4.60 -10.08 -18.59
N LEU A 204 3.92 -10.26 -17.48
CA LEU A 204 2.57 -10.82 -17.38
C LEU A 204 1.56 -9.72 -17.03
N SER A 205 0.28 -9.92 -17.38
CA SER A 205 -0.82 -9.03 -17.01
C SER A 205 -0.50 -7.55 -17.27
N ASN A 206 -0.02 -7.24 -18.49
CA ASN A 206 0.41 -5.89 -18.90
C ASN A 206 -0.37 -5.35 -20.10
N LYS A 207 -1.60 -5.83 -20.31
CA LYS A 207 -2.49 -5.39 -21.37
C LYS A 207 -3.81 -4.91 -20.79
N PRO A 208 -3.80 -3.76 -20.12
CA PRO A 208 -5.01 -3.22 -19.50
C PRO A 208 -6.07 -2.89 -20.57
N ASP A 209 -7.31 -3.25 -20.29
CA ASP A 209 -8.47 -2.96 -21.15
C ASP A 209 -9.55 -2.10 -20.45
N GLY A 210 -9.24 -1.65 -19.23
CA GLY A 210 -10.11 -0.82 -18.40
C GLY A 210 -10.96 -1.61 -17.40
N VAL A 211 -11.09 -2.92 -17.58
CA VAL A 211 -11.92 -3.76 -16.70
C VAL A 211 -11.20 -5.00 -16.14
N ASN A 212 -10.00 -5.29 -16.64
CA ASN A 212 -9.22 -6.47 -16.23
C ASN A 212 -8.16 -6.22 -15.15
N ILE A 213 -8.15 -5.03 -14.53
CA ILE A 213 -7.22 -4.72 -13.42
C ILE A 213 -7.45 -5.66 -12.24
N ASN A 214 -6.37 -6.27 -11.71
CA ASN A 214 -6.39 -7.25 -10.60
C ASN A 214 -7.22 -8.53 -10.88
N ASP A 215 -7.71 -8.75 -12.09
CA ASP A 215 -8.55 -9.89 -12.39
C ASP A 215 -7.71 -11.16 -12.57
N ASN A 216 -7.71 -12.02 -11.54
CA ASN A 216 -6.92 -13.25 -11.45
C ASN A 216 -5.41 -13.02 -11.68
N CYS A 217 -4.88 -11.87 -11.27
CA CYS A 217 -3.46 -11.50 -11.41
C CYS A 217 -3.03 -10.53 -10.32
N GLY A 218 -1.75 -10.20 -10.32
CA GLY A 218 -1.13 -9.28 -9.38
C GLY A 218 -0.99 -9.84 -7.96
N SER A 219 -0.75 -8.96 -6.99
CA SER A 219 -0.38 -9.33 -5.62
C SER A 219 -1.47 -10.07 -4.83
N THR A 220 -2.71 -10.09 -5.29
CA THR A 220 -3.81 -10.83 -4.65
C THR A 220 -4.08 -12.20 -5.28
N HIS A 221 -3.46 -12.54 -6.41
CA HIS A 221 -3.62 -13.78 -7.15
C HIS A 221 -2.29 -14.24 -7.75
N LEU A 222 -1.49 -14.92 -6.94
CA LEU A 222 -0.12 -15.29 -7.29
C LEU A 222 0.01 -16.62 -8.06
N GLU A 223 -1.05 -17.41 -8.15
CA GLU A 223 -1.01 -18.79 -8.65
C GLU A 223 -0.44 -18.88 -10.08
N ASN A 224 -0.80 -17.92 -10.93
CA ASN A 224 -0.29 -17.86 -12.30
C ASN A 224 1.20 -17.50 -12.33
N LEU A 225 1.64 -16.55 -11.51
CA LEU A 225 3.03 -16.14 -11.41
C LEU A 225 3.90 -17.27 -10.83
N GLN A 226 3.44 -17.96 -9.77
CA GLN A 226 4.13 -19.10 -9.16
C GLN A 226 4.41 -20.18 -10.18
N LYS A 227 3.38 -20.59 -10.93
CA LYS A 227 3.50 -21.59 -11.99
C LYS A 227 4.46 -21.11 -13.08
N TYR A 228 4.34 -19.84 -13.52
CA TYR A 228 5.15 -19.29 -14.61
C TYR A 228 6.64 -19.26 -14.25
N VAL A 229 6.98 -18.81 -13.04
CA VAL A 229 8.37 -18.76 -12.55
C VAL A 229 9.02 -20.15 -12.59
N VAL A 230 8.33 -21.17 -12.08
CA VAL A 230 8.85 -22.56 -12.06
C VAL A 230 8.97 -23.13 -13.47
N GLU A 231 7.93 -23.01 -14.30
CA GLU A 231 7.92 -23.59 -15.66
C GLU A 231 8.99 -22.99 -16.56
N HIS A 232 9.36 -21.70 -16.36
CA HIS A 232 10.35 -21.02 -17.18
C HIS A 232 11.74 -20.95 -16.54
N GLY A 233 11.92 -21.50 -15.33
CA GLY A 233 13.19 -21.51 -14.61
C GLY A 233 13.69 -20.09 -14.34
N LEU A 234 12.82 -19.20 -13.89
CA LEU A 234 13.16 -17.82 -13.57
C LEU A 234 13.75 -17.71 -12.18
N MET A 235 14.53 -16.67 -11.93
CA MET A 235 15.18 -16.45 -10.63
C MET A 235 14.20 -15.93 -9.57
N ALA A 236 13.19 -15.19 -10.00
CA ALA A 236 12.12 -14.66 -9.15
C ALA A 236 10.94 -14.18 -9.99
N GLY A 237 9.77 -14.04 -9.36
CA GLY A 237 8.61 -13.33 -9.87
C GLY A 237 8.21 -12.20 -8.93
N PHE A 238 7.72 -11.09 -9.48
CA PHE A 238 7.27 -9.91 -8.74
C PHE A 238 5.86 -9.53 -9.17
N ALA A 239 4.92 -9.54 -8.23
CA ALA A 239 3.52 -9.21 -8.48
C ALA A 239 3.15 -7.89 -7.79
N PHE A 240 2.73 -6.93 -8.59
CA PHE A 240 2.23 -5.63 -8.13
C PHE A 240 0.71 -5.68 -7.91
N ASP A 241 0.16 -4.71 -7.21
CA ASP A 241 -1.28 -4.44 -7.23
C ASP A 241 -1.62 -3.35 -8.26
N GLY A 242 -2.89 -3.00 -8.38
CA GLY A 242 -3.38 -2.14 -9.48
C GLY A 242 -2.72 -0.77 -9.56
N ASP A 243 -2.27 -0.18 -8.45
CA ASP A 243 -1.57 1.10 -8.40
C ASP A 243 -0.10 1.00 -7.93
N ALA A 244 0.41 -0.23 -7.89
CA ALA A 244 1.81 -0.57 -7.66
C ALA A 244 2.41 0.01 -6.36
N ASP A 245 1.59 0.29 -5.36
CA ASP A 245 2.08 0.65 -4.03
C ASP A 245 2.42 -0.57 -3.16
N ARG A 246 2.15 -1.79 -3.67
CA ARG A 246 2.43 -3.10 -3.05
C ARG A 246 3.22 -4.01 -3.96
N LEU A 247 3.97 -4.91 -3.32
CA LEU A 247 4.69 -5.99 -3.96
C LEU A 247 4.59 -7.28 -3.15
N LEU A 248 4.25 -8.39 -3.81
CA LEU A 248 4.59 -9.73 -3.32
C LEU A 248 5.53 -10.40 -4.31
N ALA A 249 6.45 -11.22 -3.79
CA ALA A 249 7.41 -11.91 -4.63
C ALA A 249 7.17 -13.43 -4.60
N VAL A 250 7.71 -14.10 -5.62
CA VAL A 250 7.71 -15.55 -5.77
C VAL A 250 9.15 -15.96 -6.02
N ASP A 251 9.65 -16.93 -5.27
CA ASP A 251 11.01 -17.45 -5.45
C ASP A 251 11.11 -18.47 -6.60
N GLU A 252 12.31 -18.91 -6.91
CA GLU A 252 12.62 -19.86 -8.00
C GLU A 252 11.93 -21.22 -7.87
N ASN A 253 11.42 -21.56 -6.67
CA ASN A 253 10.69 -22.80 -6.40
C ASN A 253 9.17 -22.62 -6.52
N GLY A 254 8.69 -21.37 -6.69
CA GLY A 254 7.28 -21.03 -6.71
C GLY A 254 6.69 -20.69 -5.33
N ASP A 255 7.53 -20.57 -4.30
CA ASP A 255 7.09 -20.24 -2.95
C ASP A 255 6.90 -18.72 -2.82
N VAL A 256 5.84 -18.32 -2.08
CA VAL A 256 5.53 -16.90 -1.86
C VAL A 256 6.50 -16.29 -0.84
N VAL A 257 7.02 -15.12 -1.21
CA VAL A 257 7.80 -14.24 -0.35
C VAL A 257 6.94 -12.99 -0.10
N ASP A 258 6.24 -12.97 1.04
CA ASP A 258 5.31 -11.91 1.40
C ASP A 258 6.02 -10.65 1.93
N GLY A 259 5.24 -9.62 2.27
CA GLY A 259 5.78 -8.35 2.75
C GLY A 259 6.64 -8.48 4.00
N ASP A 260 6.29 -9.38 4.93
CA ASP A 260 7.09 -9.59 6.14
C ASP A 260 8.47 -10.19 5.79
N LYS A 261 8.51 -11.21 4.91
CA LYS A 261 9.78 -11.77 4.43
C LYS A 261 10.59 -10.75 3.63
N ILE A 262 9.95 -9.94 2.79
CA ILE A 262 10.60 -8.88 2.02
C ILE A 262 11.25 -7.87 2.97
N ILE A 263 10.52 -7.40 3.98
CA ILE A 263 11.05 -6.48 5.00
C ILE A 263 12.22 -7.13 5.75
N ALA A 264 12.10 -8.41 6.13
CA ALA A 264 13.17 -9.14 6.82
C ALA A 264 14.44 -9.24 5.97
N ILE A 265 14.31 -9.62 4.69
CA ILE A 265 15.43 -9.71 3.73
C ILE A 265 16.12 -8.35 3.60
N CYS A 266 15.34 -7.31 3.33
CA CYS A 266 15.88 -5.97 3.09
C CYS A 266 16.44 -5.33 4.37
N ALA A 267 15.78 -5.47 5.51
CA ALA A 267 16.29 -4.95 6.78
C ALA A 267 17.62 -5.58 7.18
N LYS A 268 17.77 -6.91 6.96
CA LYS A 268 19.05 -7.59 7.20
C LYS A 268 20.15 -7.09 6.28
N ASP A 269 19.86 -6.94 4.98
CA ASP A 269 20.80 -6.40 4.00
C ASP A 269 21.22 -4.97 4.33
N MET A 270 20.24 -4.11 4.66
CA MET A 270 20.48 -2.71 5.07
C MET A 270 21.33 -2.64 6.34
N LYS A 271 21.08 -3.52 7.33
CA LYS A 271 21.91 -3.59 8.54
C LYS A 271 23.34 -3.98 8.22
N GLU A 272 23.56 -4.99 7.36
CA GLU A 272 24.89 -5.41 6.91
C GLU A 272 25.64 -4.28 6.19
N ARG A 273 24.92 -3.39 5.49
CA ARG A 273 25.47 -2.22 4.80
C ARG A 273 25.60 -0.97 5.69
N GLY A 274 25.09 -1.01 6.93
CA GLY A 274 25.07 0.13 7.84
C GLY A 274 24.06 1.22 7.44
N GLU A 275 22.99 0.85 6.75
CA GLU A 275 21.94 1.73 6.24
C GLU A 275 20.58 1.53 6.94
N LEU A 276 20.50 0.65 7.92
CA LEU A 276 19.31 0.44 8.73
C LEU A 276 19.28 1.41 9.89
N ASP A 277 18.67 2.57 9.70
CA ASP A 277 18.60 3.62 10.71
C ASP A 277 17.96 3.12 12.01
N GLY A 278 18.72 3.31 13.11
CA GLY A 278 18.30 2.85 14.44
C GLY A 278 18.28 1.34 14.63
N ASP A 279 18.85 0.57 13.70
CA ASP A 279 18.75 -0.90 13.67
C ASP A 279 17.30 -1.38 13.87
N ALA A 280 16.34 -0.73 13.20
CA ALA A 280 14.91 -0.94 13.42
C ALA A 280 14.12 -1.16 12.13
N ALA A 281 13.05 -1.95 12.23
CA ALA A 281 12.02 -2.09 11.22
C ALA A 281 10.64 -1.87 11.82
N VAL A 282 9.76 -1.16 11.10
CA VAL A 282 8.40 -0.83 11.55
C VAL A 282 7.39 -1.72 10.85
N VAL A 283 6.59 -2.44 11.63
CA VAL A 283 5.55 -3.34 11.10
C VAL A 283 4.23 -3.13 11.84
N THR A 284 3.18 -3.83 11.42
CA THR A 284 1.89 -3.76 12.11
C THR A 284 1.69 -4.95 13.05
N VAL A 285 0.66 -4.87 13.89
CA VAL A 285 0.23 -6.00 14.73
C VAL A 285 -0.16 -7.25 13.93
N MET A 286 -0.31 -7.14 12.60
CA MET A 286 -0.64 -8.27 11.72
C MET A 286 0.58 -9.01 11.20
N SER A 287 1.79 -8.46 11.33
CA SER A 287 3.02 -9.13 10.89
C SER A 287 3.22 -10.43 11.64
N ASN A 288 3.68 -11.45 10.91
CA ASN A 288 3.82 -12.81 11.41
C ASN A 288 4.76 -12.87 12.64
N MET A 289 4.47 -13.74 13.58
CA MET A 289 5.32 -13.97 14.76
C MET A 289 6.78 -14.30 14.38
N GLY A 290 6.98 -14.95 13.24
CA GLY A 290 8.32 -15.23 12.70
C GLY A 290 9.14 -13.98 12.44
N PHE A 291 8.48 -12.84 12.08
CA PHE A 291 9.17 -11.57 11.92
C PHE A 291 9.72 -11.04 13.25
N HIS A 292 8.95 -11.15 14.33
CA HIS A 292 9.43 -10.73 15.66
C HIS A 292 10.64 -11.54 16.10
N LYS A 293 10.61 -12.85 15.84
CA LYS A 293 11.75 -13.73 16.12
C LYS A 293 12.95 -13.40 15.25
N PHE A 294 12.74 -13.21 13.95
CA PHE A 294 13.80 -12.74 13.04
C PHE A 294 14.48 -11.47 13.56
N CYS A 295 13.71 -10.49 14.01
CA CYS A 295 14.26 -9.26 14.55
C CYS A 295 15.12 -9.51 15.80
N ALA A 296 14.63 -10.35 16.74
CA ALA A 296 15.37 -10.71 17.95
C ALA A 296 16.68 -11.44 17.61
N ASP A 297 16.65 -12.40 16.68
CA ASP A 297 17.80 -13.22 16.29
C ASP A 297 18.87 -12.41 15.51
N ASN A 298 18.51 -11.24 14.96
CA ASN A 298 19.41 -10.38 14.19
C ASN A 298 19.71 -9.03 14.85
N ASP A 299 19.36 -8.85 16.14
CA ASP A 299 19.52 -7.60 16.88
C ASP A 299 18.89 -6.38 16.15
N ILE A 300 17.68 -6.59 15.55
CA ILE A 300 16.88 -5.56 14.91
C ILE A 300 15.74 -5.21 15.87
N HIS A 301 15.54 -3.91 16.11
CA HIS A 301 14.40 -3.46 16.90
C HIS A 301 13.11 -3.58 16.07
N CYS A 302 12.16 -4.38 16.55
CA CYS A 302 10.85 -4.52 15.91
C CYS A 302 9.88 -3.48 16.51
N GLU A 303 9.59 -2.43 15.77
CA GLU A 303 8.59 -1.43 16.17
C GLU A 303 7.23 -1.81 15.61
N ILE A 304 6.21 -1.90 16.50
CA ILE A 304 4.88 -2.42 16.14
C ILE A 304 3.85 -1.30 16.17
N THR A 305 3.07 -1.17 15.10
CA THR A 305 1.99 -0.19 14.99
C THR A 305 0.62 -0.85 14.85
N LYS A 306 -0.43 -0.04 14.85
CA LYS A 306 -1.77 -0.46 14.41
C LYS A 306 -1.74 -0.80 12.92
N VAL A 307 -2.74 -1.57 12.47
CA VAL A 307 -2.94 -1.87 11.03
C VAL A 307 -3.24 -0.60 10.26
N GLY A 308 -2.52 -0.42 9.16
CA GLY A 308 -2.63 0.69 8.22
C GLY A 308 -1.28 1.32 7.93
N ASP A 309 -0.97 1.47 6.65
CA ASP A 309 0.27 2.05 6.12
C ASP A 309 0.60 3.42 6.71
N ARG A 310 -0.42 4.21 6.97
CA ARG A 310 -0.30 5.51 7.63
C ARG A 310 0.38 5.44 8.99
N TYR A 311 -0.02 4.48 9.85
CA TYR A 311 0.58 4.34 11.19
C TYR A 311 2.02 3.85 11.12
N VAL A 312 2.34 3.02 10.13
CA VAL A 312 3.71 2.59 9.83
C VAL A 312 4.55 3.81 9.46
N LEU A 313 4.09 4.59 8.49
CA LEU A 313 4.79 5.80 8.02
C LEU A 313 4.97 6.84 9.14
N GLU A 314 3.92 7.16 9.89
CA GLU A 314 3.97 8.10 11.01
C GLU A 314 5.04 7.68 12.03
N ARG A 315 5.13 6.38 12.35
CA ARG A 315 6.12 5.87 13.28
C ARG A 315 7.53 5.90 12.69
N MET A 316 7.70 5.61 11.41
CA MET A 316 8.99 5.73 10.71
C MET A 316 9.50 7.17 10.76
N LEU A 317 8.64 8.16 10.48
CA LEU A 317 8.98 9.59 10.52
C LEU A 317 9.30 10.06 11.94
N GLU A 318 8.51 9.64 12.95
CA GLU A 318 8.73 10.02 14.36
C GLU A 318 10.09 9.55 14.87
N LYS A 319 10.53 8.36 14.47
CA LYS A 319 11.74 7.70 14.96
C LYS A 319 12.93 7.84 14.01
N GLY A 320 12.72 8.25 12.76
CA GLY A 320 13.75 8.30 11.73
C GLY A 320 14.16 6.90 11.25
N TYR A 321 13.24 5.93 11.19
CA TYR A 321 13.54 4.58 10.73
C TYR A 321 13.46 4.45 9.21
N ALA A 322 14.36 3.67 8.61
CA ALA A 322 14.54 3.60 7.17
C ALA A 322 13.56 2.66 6.44
N ILE A 323 13.07 1.60 7.10
CA ILE A 323 12.22 0.57 6.50
C ILE A 323 11.01 0.24 7.38
N GLY A 324 9.86 0.06 6.75
CA GLY A 324 8.66 -0.44 7.41
C GLY A 324 7.63 -0.89 6.40
N GLY A 325 6.58 -1.55 6.87
CA GLY A 325 5.51 -2.00 5.96
C GLY A 325 4.55 -2.97 6.59
N GLU A 326 3.82 -3.65 5.72
CA GLU A 326 2.79 -4.62 6.06
C GLU A 326 3.00 -5.95 5.31
N GLN A 327 2.55 -7.05 5.90
CA GLN A 327 2.58 -8.38 5.27
C GLN A 327 1.93 -8.39 3.87
N SER A 328 0.94 -7.52 3.65
CA SER A 328 0.26 -7.35 2.36
C SER A 328 1.15 -6.83 1.23
N GLY A 329 2.42 -6.50 1.50
CA GLY A 329 3.40 -6.06 0.52
C GLY A 329 3.53 -4.54 0.36
N HIS A 330 2.81 -3.73 1.15
CA HIS A 330 3.04 -2.29 1.21
C HIS A 330 4.30 -2.01 2.02
N VAL A 331 5.43 -1.85 1.34
CA VAL A 331 6.76 -1.65 1.96
C VAL A 331 7.28 -0.26 1.63
N ILE A 332 7.72 0.45 2.66
CA ILE A 332 8.24 1.81 2.59
C ILE A 332 9.75 1.78 2.83
N PHE A 333 10.51 2.28 1.88
CA PHE A 333 11.92 2.62 2.02
C PHE A 333 12.03 4.14 2.12
N LEU A 334 12.11 4.68 3.33
CA LEU A 334 11.94 6.13 3.56
C LEU A 334 13.03 6.99 2.89
N HIS A 335 14.21 6.42 2.64
CA HIS A 335 15.27 7.09 1.87
C HIS A 335 14.93 7.24 0.38
N HIS A 336 13.96 6.48 -0.14
CA HIS A 336 13.63 6.44 -1.57
C HIS A 336 12.20 6.90 -1.87
N SER A 337 11.25 6.66 -0.97
CA SER A 337 9.84 6.97 -1.20
C SER A 337 9.14 7.41 0.09
N THR A 338 8.13 8.27 -0.05
CA THR A 338 7.29 8.75 1.05
C THR A 338 6.05 7.89 1.28
N THR A 339 5.90 6.81 0.53
CA THR A 339 4.81 5.83 0.62
C THR A 339 5.32 4.46 0.20
N GLY A 340 4.52 3.41 0.31
CA GLY A 340 4.86 2.13 -0.29
C GLY A 340 5.11 2.25 -1.79
N ASP A 341 6.13 1.55 -2.26
CA ASP A 341 6.54 1.52 -3.66
C ASP A 341 6.95 0.11 -4.04
N GLY A 342 6.08 -0.56 -4.82
CA GLY A 342 6.31 -1.94 -5.24
C GLY A 342 7.53 -2.08 -6.16
N GLU A 343 7.79 -1.09 -7.02
CA GLU A 343 8.92 -1.14 -7.95
C GLU A 343 10.26 -0.91 -7.22
N VAL A 344 10.31 0.03 -6.28
CA VAL A 344 11.47 0.18 -5.37
C VAL A 344 11.67 -1.09 -4.57
N THR A 345 10.60 -1.67 -4.03
CA THR A 345 10.66 -2.89 -3.22
C THR A 345 11.24 -4.06 -4.02
N ALA A 346 10.77 -4.30 -5.24
CA ALA A 346 11.32 -5.34 -6.12
C ALA A 346 12.80 -5.10 -6.44
N ALA A 347 13.16 -3.83 -6.69
CA ALA A 347 14.54 -3.44 -6.96
C ALA A 347 15.48 -3.70 -5.76
N GLN A 348 15.05 -3.40 -4.53
CA GLN A 348 15.83 -3.66 -3.32
C GLN A 348 16.01 -5.18 -3.07
N VAL A 349 14.98 -5.99 -3.34
CA VAL A 349 15.10 -7.46 -3.29
C VAL A 349 16.13 -7.95 -4.32
N LEU A 350 16.03 -7.51 -5.58
CA LEU A 350 17.00 -7.88 -6.63
C LEU A 350 18.41 -7.40 -6.32
N GLN A 351 18.56 -6.20 -5.76
CA GLN A 351 19.85 -5.68 -5.31
C GLN A 351 20.46 -6.60 -4.25
N THR A 352 19.66 -7.03 -3.27
CA THR A 352 20.09 -7.95 -2.22
C THR A 352 20.53 -9.30 -2.81
N MET A 353 19.74 -9.87 -3.74
CA MET A 353 20.12 -11.08 -4.47
C MET A 353 21.45 -10.89 -5.21
N LYS A 354 21.60 -9.77 -5.92
CA LYS A 354 22.81 -9.45 -6.71
C LYS A 354 24.04 -9.29 -5.82
N ARG A 355 23.93 -8.53 -4.74
CA ARG A 355 25.01 -8.24 -3.78
C ARG A 355 25.50 -9.53 -3.09
N THR A 356 24.56 -10.37 -2.65
CA THR A 356 24.87 -11.56 -1.87
C THR A 356 25.21 -12.79 -2.71
N GLY A 357 24.80 -12.82 -3.98
CA GLY A 357 24.89 -13.98 -4.86
C GLY A 357 23.96 -15.14 -4.46
N LYS A 358 22.99 -14.88 -3.58
CA LYS A 358 22.00 -15.88 -3.10
C LYS A 358 20.73 -15.84 -3.93
N SER A 359 20.06 -16.99 -4.04
CA SER A 359 18.72 -17.05 -4.60
C SER A 359 17.69 -16.43 -3.65
N LEU A 360 16.48 -16.14 -4.17
CA LEU A 360 15.43 -15.56 -3.34
C LEU A 360 14.97 -16.55 -2.25
N SER A 361 14.88 -17.84 -2.55
CA SER A 361 14.55 -18.86 -1.56
C SER A 361 15.59 -18.98 -0.43
N GLU A 362 16.88 -18.80 -0.76
CA GLU A 362 17.94 -18.78 0.25
C GLU A 362 17.84 -17.54 1.16
N LEU A 363 17.52 -16.40 0.59
CA LEU A 363 17.30 -15.16 1.36
C LEU A 363 16.06 -15.25 2.25
N ALA A 364 14.96 -15.81 1.73
CA ALA A 364 13.70 -15.98 2.45
C ALA A 364 13.80 -16.91 3.69
N LYS A 365 14.83 -17.77 3.77
CA LYS A 365 15.11 -18.57 4.96
C LYS A 365 15.55 -17.76 6.18
N CYS A 366 15.81 -16.46 6.03
CA CYS A 366 16.13 -15.60 7.19
C CYS A 366 14.97 -15.50 8.19
N MET A 367 13.74 -15.74 7.74
CA MET A 367 12.53 -15.68 8.54
C MET A 367 11.70 -16.96 8.38
N GLU A 368 11.43 -17.64 9.48
CA GLU A 368 10.48 -18.76 9.54
C GLU A 368 9.04 -18.20 9.64
N VAL A 369 8.13 -18.70 8.82
CA VAL A 369 6.71 -18.31 8.89
C VAL A 369 5.97 -19.26 9.83
N TYR A 370 5.32 -18.71 10.83
CA TYR A 370 4.45 -19.45 11.72
C TYR A 370 3.07 -19.65 11.09
N PRO A 371 2.51 -20.88 11.14
CA PRO A 371 1.12 -21.13 10.77
C PRO A 371 0.17 -20.12 11.44
N GLN A 372 -0.83 -19.66 10.68
CA GLN A 372 -1.81 -18.67 11.13
C GLN A 372 -3.23 -19.16 10.86
N VAL A 373 -4.11 -19.01 11.83
CA VAL A 373 -5.56 -19.22 11.68
C VAL A 373 -6.29 -17.92 11.97
N LEU A 374 -7.12 -17.48 11.01
CA LEU A 374 -7.94 -16.27 11.14
C LEU A 374 -9.42 -16.62 10.98
N LYS A 375 -10.24 -16.29 11.98
CA LYS A 375 -11.70 -16.45 11.94
C LYS A 375 -12.40 -15.11 12.14
N ASN A 376 -13.38 -14.83 11.29
CA ASN A 376 -14.21 -13.63 11.37
C ASN A 376 -15.55 -14.02 12.01
N VAL A 377 -15.86 -13.43 13.17
CA VAL A 377 -17.11 -13.65 13.89
C VAL A 377 -18.00 -12.44 13.73
N ARG A 378 -19.17 -12.59 13.09
CA ARG A 378 -20.17 -11.52 13.01
C ARG A 378 -20.72 -11.25 14.39
N VAL A 379 -20.84 -9.97 14.74
CA VAL A 379 -21.34 -9.50 16.04
C VAL A 379 -22.30 -8.33 15.83
N SER A 380 -23.16 -8.06 16.83
CA SER A 380 -24.01 -6.87 16.81
C SER A 380 -23.18 -5.59 17.03
N ASN A 381 -23.72 -4.42 16.65
CA ASN A 381 -23.05 -3.15 16.93
C ASN A 381 -22.88 -2.91 18.45
N ILE A 382 -23.83 -3.36 19.25
CA ILE A 382 -23.72 -3.33 20.72
C ILE A 382 -22.63 -4.30 21.19
N GLY A 383 -22.53 -5.48 20.57
CA GLY A 383 -21.48 -6.46 20.83
C GLY A 383 -20.09 -5.88 20.58
N LYS A 384 -19.90 -5.13 19.48
CA LYS A 384 -18.62 -4.43 19.21
C LYS A 384 -18.18 -3.54 20.38
N VAL A 385 -19.09 -2.76 20.94
CA VAL A 385 -18.79 -1.87 22.07
C VAL A 385 -18.49 -2.66 23.35
N ARG A 386 -19.18 -3.78 23.57
CA ARG A 386 -19.01 -4.63 24.76
C ARG A 386 -17.75 -5.49 24.73
N PHE A 387 -17.18 -5.74 23.56
CA PHE A 387 -16.01 -6.61 23.37
C PHE A 387 -14.88 -6.33 24.37
N SER A 388 -14.48 -5.08 24.51
CA SER A 388 -13.36 -4.70 25.37
C SER A 388 -13.63 -4.86 26.89
N SER A 389 -14.90 -4.97 27.30
CA SER A 389 -15.33 -5.10 28.70
C SER A 389 -15.81 -6.49 29.07
N ASP A 390 -15.92 -7.43 28.12
CA ASP A 390 -16.43 -8.79 28.40
C ASP A 390 -15.35 -9.68 29.04
N GLU A 391 -15.56 -10.07 30.28
CA GLU A 391 -14.57 -10.82 31.05
C GLU A 391 -14.42 -12.28 30.60
N GLU A 392 -15.46 -12.91 30.03
CA GLU A 392 -15.35 -14.28 29.51
C GLU A 392 -14.51 -14.32 28.22
N ILE A 393 -14.61 -13.32 27.36
CA ILE A 393 -13.76 -13.20 26.18
C ILE A 393 -12.30 -12.97 26.59
N LYS A 394 -12.04 -12.06 27.53
CA LYS A 394 -10.68 -11.83 28.06
C LYS A 394 -10.09 -13.11 28.66
N LYS A 395 -10.89 -13.88 29.40
CA LYS A 395 -10.47 -15.14 29.99
C LYS A 395 -10.15 -16.19 28.94
N ALA A 396 -10.98 -16.30 27.90
CA ALA A 396 -10.72 -17.23 26.79
C ALA A 396 -9.39 -16.88 26.05
N ILE A 397 -9.15 -15.59 25.81
CA ILE A 397 -7.89 -15.10 25.24
C ILE A 397 -6.72 -15.46 26.15
N ALA A 398 -6.77 -15.12 27.43
CA ALA A 398 -5.70 -15.38 28.38
C ALA A 398 -5.38 -16.88 28.53
N ASN A 399 -6.41 -17.75 28.48
CA ASN A 399 -6.22 -19.20 28.53
C ASN A 399 -5.47 -19.69 27.28
N ALA A 400 -5.85 -19.20 26.09
CA ALA A 400 -5.18 -19.57 24.85
C ALA A 400 -3.74 -19.05 24.80
N GLU A 401 -3.48 -17.83 25.28
CA GLU A 401 -2.11 -17.29 25.43
C GLU A 401 -1.26 -18.14 26.36
N ALA A 402 -1.83 -18.58 27.49
CA ALA A 402 -1.15 -19.45 28.46
C ALA A 402 -0.85 -20.85 27.88
N GLU A 403 -1.75 -21.41 27.04
CA GLU A 403 -1.56 -22.72 26.39
C GLU A 403 -0.53 -22.64 25.27
N LEU A 404 -0.48 -21.54 24.50
CA LEU A 404 0.51 -21.33 23.43
C LEU A 404 1.90 -20.98 23.95
N GLY A 405 2.00 -20.27 25.07
CA GLY A 405 3.28 -19.85 25.66
C GLY A 405 4.10 -19.01 24.68
N GLU A 406 5.41 -19.31 24.59
CA GLU A 406 6.35 -18.62 23.66
C GLU A 406 6.27 -19.12 22.22
N ASP A 407 5.56 -20.23 21.97
CA ASP A 407 5.45 -20.84 20.64
C ASP A 407 4.26 -20.37 19.82
N GLY A 408 3.50 -19.37 20.33
CA GLY A 408 2.39 -18.79 19.61
C GLY A 408 1.91 -17.46 20.19
N ARG A 409 0.95 -16.85 19.52
CA ARG A 409 0.29 -15.63 19.98
C ARG A 409 -1.19 -15.59 19.62
N VAL A 410 -1.95 -14.79 20.34
CA VAL A 410 -3.37 -14.54 20.12
C VAL A 410 -3.57 -13.06 19.81
N LEU A 411 -4.30 -12.76 18.74
CA LEU A 411 -4.71 -11.41 18.39
C LEU A 411 -6.22 -11.38 18.12
N VAL A 412 -6.99 -10.82 19.05
CA VAL A 412 -8.43 -10.67 18.87
C VAL A 412 -8.78 -9.19 18.82
N ARG A 413 -9.43 -8.76 17.75
CA ARG A 413 -9.76 -7.35 17.56
C ARG A 413 -11.10 -7.13 16.88
N VAL A 414 -11.72 -6.00 17.17
CA VAL A 414 -12.93 -5.54 16.48
C VAL A 414 -12.54 -4.96 15.10
N SER A 415 -13.30 -5.29 14.06
CA SER A 415 -13.14 -4.64 12.76
C SER A 415 -13.57 -3.16 12.84
N GLY A 416 -12.77 -2.27 12.26
CA GLY A 416 -13.10 -0.83 12.22
C GLY A 416 -14.35 -0.54 11.37
N THR A 417 -14.49 -1.23 10.25
CA THR A 417 -15.50 -0.96 9.20
C THR A 417 -16.68 -1.90 9.22
N GLU A 418 -16.49 -3.15 9.63
CA GLU A 418 -17.52 -4.20 9.57
C GLU A 418 -18.02 -4.59 10.97
N PRO A 419 -19.23 -5.15 11.10
CA PRO A 419 -19.74 -5.69 12.37
C PRO A 419 -19.12 -7.07 12.66
N LEU A 420 -17.81 -7.11 12.83
CA LEU A 420 -17.01 -8.33 13.02
C LEU A 420 -16.03 -8.18 14.18
N VAL A 421 -15.78 -9.28 14.87
CA VAL A 421 -14.57 -9.54 15.67
C VAL A 421 -13.70 -10.51 14.88
N ARG A 422 -12.42 -10.15 14.72
CA ARG A 422 -11.42 -10.98 14.07
C ARG A 422 -10.59 -11.68 15.14
N VAL A 423 -10.61 -13.01 15.10
CA VAL A 423 -9.84 -13.88 16.00
C VAL A 423 -8.71 -14.48 15.18
N MET A 424 -7.47 -14.11 15.48
CA MET A 424 -6.28 -14.61 14.83
C MET A 424 -5.36 -15.25 15.84
N LEU A 425 -4.90 -16.45 15.54
CA LEU A 425 -3.88 -17.16 16.29
C LEU A 425 -2.74 -17.57 15.37
N GLU A 426 -1.53 -17.48 15.87
CA GLU A 426 -0.31 -17.99 15.24
C GLU A 426 0.41 -18.92 16.19
N GLY A 427 1.05 -19.95 15.66
CA GLY A 427 1.82 -20.89 16.47
C GLY A 427 2.39 -22.03 15.64
N LYS A 428 3.33 -22.77 16.22
CA LYS A 428 4.00 -23.89 15.55
C LYS A 428 3.09 -25.09 15.31
N ASP A 429 2.14 -25.34 16.22
CA ASP A 429 1.18 -26.44 16.11
C ASP A 429 -0.14 -25.92 15.50
N GLU A 430 -0.30 -26.17 14.20
CA GLU A 430 -1.47 -25.72 13.43
C GLU A 430 -2.79 -26.27 14.01
N LYS A 431 -2.80 -27.52 14.50
CA LYS A 431 -4.01 -28.11 15.09
C LYS A 431 -4.38 -27.47 16.42
N LEU A 432 -3.37 -27.12 17.21
CA LEU A 432 -3.59 -26.41 18.47
C LEU A 432 -4.16 -25.02 18.24
N ILE A 433 -3.57 -24.23 17.33
CA ILE A 433 -4.05 -22.89 17.03
C ILE A 433 -5.45 -22.92 16.40
N GLU A 434 -5.78 -23.91 15.59
CA GLU A 434 -7.13 -24.07 15.02
C GLU A 434 -8.15 -24.32 16.13
N LYS A 435 -7.87 -25.27 17.02
CA LYS A 435 -8.73 -25.59 18.18
C LYS A 435 -8.97 -24.36 19.05
N LEU A 436 -7.91 -23.68 19.47
CA LEU A 436 -8.00 -22.51 20.34
C LEU A 436 -8.70 -21.32 19.65
N CYS A 437 -8.51 -21.15 18.34
CA CYS A 437 -9.20 -20.15 17.56
C CYS A 437 -10.72 -20.42 17.51
N ASP A 438 -11.13 -21.68 17.38
CA ASP A 438 -12.54 -22.09 17.45
C ASP A 438 -13.15 -21.81 18.81
N GLU A 439 -12.44 -22.16 19.89
CA GLU A 439 -12.90 -21.93 21.26
C GLU A 439 -13.14 -20.43 21.53
N ILE A 440 -12.18 -19.56 21.14
CA ILE A 440 -12.36 -18.10 21.29
C ILE A 440 -13.49 -17.60 20.40
N ALA A 441 -13.57 -18.05 19.15
CA ALA A 441 -14.61 -17.63 18.21
C ALA A 441 -16.02 -18.00 18.71
N GLU A 442 -16.16 -19.16 19.37
CA GLU A 442 -17.45 -19.58 19.95
C GLU A 442 -17.83 -18.69 21.14
N VAL A 443 -16.90 -18.42 22.07
CA VAL A 443 -17.14 -17.49 23.19
C VAL A 443 -17.54 -16.11 22.67
N VAL A 444 -16.86 -15.60 21.65
CA VAL A 444 -17.20 -14.31 21.01
C VAL A 444 -18.62 -14.36 20.43
N ARG A 445 -19.00 -15.45 19.76
CA ARG A 445 -20.33 -15.64 19.18
C ARG A 445 -21.42 -15.66 20.24
N GLU A 446 -21.23 -16.42 21.31
CA GLU A 446 -22.20 -16.52 22.40
C GLU A 446 -22.42 -15.21 23.18
N ARG A 447 -21.37 -14.39 23.28
CA ARG A 447 -21.37 -13.18 24.12
C ARG A 447 -21.78 -11.91 23.37
N LEU A 448 -21.58 -11.83 22.05
CA LEU A 448 -21.66 -10.57 21.30
C LEU A 448 -22.69 -10.57 20.14
N ILE A 449 -23.39 -11.67 19.91
CA ILE A 449 -24.50 -11.71 18.91
C ILE A 449 -25.77 -11.10 19.47
#